data_cee3f0b797ce32cef3b6ee756f06c9ad
#
_entry.id   cee3f0b797ce32cef3b6ee756f06c9ad
#
_cell.length_a   1.000
_cell.length_b   1.000
_cell.length_c   1.000
_cell.angle_alpha   90.00
_cell.angle_beta   90.00
_cell.angle_gamma   90.00
#
_symmetry.space_group_name_H-M   'P 1'
#
loop_
_entity.id
_entity.type
_entity.pdbx_description
1 polymer ?
#
loop_
_entity_poly.entity_id
_entity_poly.type
_entity_poly.pdbx_seq_one_letter_code
_entity_poly.pdbx_strand_id
1 'polypeptide(L)'
;MKSSVWSVAGKLFLVAGMALSPVALADVELTGPDGRRIVLKDNGTWRYVEAEDKDQAEDKSKDVGEAVLFLERKIERGSNCRFVLRLVNNLPYEIRSLVPYYSAYRADGVIYDTVSAGSSFAAMKPGDKLVREIDFTGIVCRDIVRVQVVGGDRCDMGELDKFSAAKGRCLARVRVVESDLVRFDK
;
A
#
# COMPACT_ATOMS: atom_id res chain seq x y z
N MET A 1 80.59 24.11 -45.76
CA MET A 1 79.95 25.28 -46.47
C MET A 1 78.54 25.44 -45.90
N LYS A 2 78.41 26.58 -45.24
CA LYS A 2 77.27 27.53 -45.26
C LYS A 2 75.86 26.89 -44.98
N SER A 3 75.34 27.12 -43.82
CA SER A 3 74.41 28.17 -43.37
C SER A 3 72.97 27.94 -43.90
N SER A 4 71.96 27.88 -43.05
CA SER A 4 71.30 29.09 -42.57
C SER A 4 70.14 28.74 -41.62
N VAL A 5 70.05 29.48 -40.56
CA VAL A 5 69.03 29.62 -39.60
C VAL A 5 67.73 30.09 -40.23
N TRP A 6 66.56 29.60 -39.81
CA TRP A 6 65.36 30.47 -39.74
C TRP A 6 64.37 29.94 -38.66
N SER A 7 64.22 30.80 -37.72
CA SER A 7 63.29 30.79 -36.63
C SER A 7 61.90 31.20 -37.16
N VAL A 8 60.86 30.45 -36.85
CA VAL A 8 59.47 30.97 -36.92
C VAL A 8 58.75 30.64 -35.65
N ALA A 9 58.46 31.66 -34.90
CA ALA A 9 57.62 31.66 -33.70
C ALA A 9 56.16 31.42 -34.12
N GLY A 10 55.59 30.32 -33.71
CA GLY A 10 54.17 29.99 -33.85
C GLY A 10 53.45 30.18 -32.51
N LYS A 11 52.56 31.15 -32.48
CA LYS A 11 51.73 31.55 -31.32
C LYS A 11 50.88 30.40 -30.85
N LEU A 12 51.06 30.07 -29.58
CA LEU A 12 50.20 29.17 -28.81
C LEU A 12 48.84 29.89 -28.58
N PHE A 13 47.78 29.46 -29.25
CA PHE A 13 46.42 29.87 -28.95
C PHE A 13 45.88 28.97 -27.83
N LEU A 14 45.86 29.50 -26.62
CA LEU A 14 45.15 28.92 -25.49
C LEU A 14 43.65 29.15 -25.72
N VAL A 15 42.93 28.13 -26.19
CA VAL A 15 41.48 28.11 -26.17
C VAL A 15 41.05 27.75 -24.77
N ALA A 16 40.69 28.74 -23.98
CA ALA A 16 39.98 28.56 -22.71
C ALA A 16 38.58 28.03 -23.00
N GLY A 17 38.43 26.70 -22.84
CA GLY A 17 37.12 26.07 -22.87
C GLY A 17 36.36 26.49 -21.61
N MET A 18 35.40 27.41 -21.73
CA MET A 18 34.39 27.65 -20.68
C MET A 18 33.52 26.40 -20.54
N ALA A 19 33.77 25.59 -19.53
CA ALA A 19 32.86 24.57 -19.10
C ALA A 19 31.61 25.25 -18.52
N LEU A 20 30.53 25.25 -19.28
CA LEU A 20 29.20 25.56 -18.79
C LEU A 20 28.79 24.42 -17.84
N SER A 21 29.05 24.61 -16.55
CA SER A 21 28.47 23.75 -15.52
C SER A 21 26.94 23.93 -15.54
N PRO A 22 26.14 22.88 -15.65
CA PRO A 22 24.70 22.99 -15.44
C PRO A 22 24.49 23.44 -13.99
N VAL A 23 23.86 24.60 -13.81
CA VAL A 23 23.39 25.04 -12.50
C VAL A 23 22.25 24.09 -12.13
N ALA A 24 22.52 23.15 -11.24
CA ALA A 24 21.46 22.39 -10.59
C ALA A 24 20.64 23.40 -9.77
N LEU A 25 19.41 23.66 -10.23
CA LEU A 25 18.43 24.39 -9.43
C LEU A 25 18.08 23.50 -8.25
N ALA A 26 18.64 23.81 -7.08
CA ALA A 26 18.31 23.17 -5.84
C ALA A 26 17.19 23.96 -5.15
N ASP A 27 16.29 23.28 -4.48
CA ASP A 27 15.31 23.89 -3.59
C ASP A 27 16.01 24.86 -2.63
N VAL A 28 15.51 26.09 -2.53
CA VAL A 28 16.10 27.13 -1.69
C VAL A 28 15.33 27.21 -0.38
N GLU A 29 16.03 26.99 0.73
CA GLU A 29 15.47 27.12 2.07
C GLU A 29 15.74 28.54 2.60
N LEU A 30 14.68 29.24 3.00
CA LEU A 30 14.71 30.60 3.54
C LEU A 30 14.05 30.62 4.92
N THR A 31 14.58 31.41 5.83
CA THR A 31 13.97 31.66 7.14
C THR A 31 13.32 33.04 7.13
N GLY A 32 12.01 33.08 7.37
CA GLY A 32 11.25 34.30 7.48
C GLY A 32 11.59 35.12 8.75
N PRO A 33 11.20 36.38 8.82
CA PRO A 33 11.45 37.23 9.97
C PRO A 33 10.68 36.80 11.24
N ASP A 34 9.70 35.90 11.08
CA ASP A 34 8.92 35.26 12.14
C ASP A 34 9.54 33.96 12.64
N GLY A 35 10.74 33.58 12.14
CA GLY A 35 11.45 32.36 12.48
C GLY A 35 10.94 31.11 11.75
N ARG A 36 9.94 31.24 10.89
CA ARG A 36 9.44 30.10 10.08
C ARG A 36 10.33 29.85 8.89
N ARG A 37 10.61 28.60 8.61
CA ARG A 37 11.36 28.19 7.41
C ARG A 37 10.42 27.96 6.24
N ILE A 38 10.84 28.42 5.07
CA ILE A 38 10.11 28.31 3.81
C ILE A 38 11.01 27.62 2.81
N VAL A 39 10.53 26.58 2.14
CA VAL A 39 11.21 26.00 0.98
C VAL A 39 10.56 26.54 -0.28
N LEU A 40 11.37 27.19 -1.09
CA LEU A 40 11.02 27.58 -2.45
C LEU A 40 11.49 26.50 -3.41
N LYS A 41 10.55 25.88 -4.11
CA LYS A 41 10.83 24.84 -5.07
C LYS A 41 11.21 25.44 -6.42
N ASP A 42 11.95 24.67 -7.22
CA ASP A 42 12.35 25.01 -8.59
C ASP A 42 11.18 25.31 -9.54
N ASN A 43 9.99 24.80 -9.24
CA ASN A 43 8.76 25.04 -10.01
C ASN A 43 8.05 26.37 -9.62
N GLY A 44 8.65 27.20 -8.77
CA GLY A 44 8.10 28.48 -8.31
C GLY A 44 7.04 28.36 -7.23
N THR A 45 6.78 27.17 -6.70
CA THR A 45 5.89 26.98 -5.54
C THR A 45 6.68 27.05 -4.24
N TRP A 46 6.03 27.44 -3.15
CA TRP A 46 6.65 27.51 -1.83
C TRP A 46 5.78 26.83 -0.77
N ARG A 47 6.40 26.38 0.32
CA ARG A 47 5.72 25.86 1.49
C ARG A 47 6.46 26.22 2.77
N TYR A 48 5.73 26.36 3.87
CA TYR A 48 6.37 26.41 5.18
C TYR A 48 6.93 25.04 5.56
N VAL A 49 8.14 25.02 6.10
CA VAL A 49 8.73 23.83 6.74
C VAL A 49 8.48 23.99 8.23
N GLU A 50 7.56 23.24 8.77
CA GLU A 50 7.42 23.12 10.21
C GLU A 50 8.61 22.30 10.74
N ALA A 51 9.13 22.63 11.92
CA ALA A 51 10.39 22.12 12.45
C ALA A 51 10.45 20.60 12.70
N GLU A 52 9.40 19.86 12.34
CA GLU A 52 9.25 18.42 12.62
C GLU A 52 9.25 17.52 11.36
N ASP A 53 9.47 18.07 10.16
CA ASP A 53 9.26 17.32 8.91
C ASP A 53 10.42 16.40 8.49
N LYS A 54 11.44 16.19 9.30
CA LYS A 54 12.52 15.25 8.93
C LYS A 54 12.24 13.79 9.25
N ASP A 55 11.22 13.50 10.08
CA ASP A 55 10.86 12.14 10.46
C ASP A 55 9.42 11.73 10.06
N GLN A 56 8.65 12.61 9.40
CA GLN A 56 7.23 12.35 9.12
C GLN A 56 6.91 11.86 7.71
N ALA A 57 7.87 11.78 6.81
CA ALA A 57 7.61 11.23 5.46
C ALA A 57 7.39 9.70 5.46
N GLU A 58 7.90 8.99 6.47
CA GLU A 58 7.69 7.54 6.62
C GLU A 58 6.54 7.16 7.56
N ASP A 59 6.03 8.07 8.37
CA ASP A 59 5.05 7.72 9.42
C ASP A 59 3.59 8.10 9.10
N LYS A 60 3.33 8.87 8.04
CA LYS A 60 1.93 9.12 7.60
C LYS A 60 1.22 7.90 7.02
N SER A 61 1.95 6.83 6.74
CA SER A 61 1.35 5.54 6.38
C SER A 61 0.95 4.68 7.59
N LYS A 62 1.41 5.02 8.80
CA LYS A 62 1.15 4.23 10.01
C LYS A 62 -0.12 4.64 10.77
N ASP A 63 -0.63 5.84 10.54
CA ASP A 63 -1.85 6.34 11.19
C ASP A 63 -3.14 6.16 10.38
N VAL A 64 -3.05 5.59 9.19
CA VAL A 64 -4.26 5.13 8.50
C VAL A 64 -4.63 3.81 9.15
N GLY A 65 -5.62 3.82 10.03
CA GLY A 65 -6.15 2.62 10.64
C GLY A 65 -6.39 1.53 9.59
N GLU A 66 -6.36 0.28 10.00
CA GLU A 66 -6.66 -0.86 9.14
C GLU A 66 -8.00 -1.47 9.55
N ALA A 67 -8.78 -1.95 8.60
CA ALA A 67 -9.83 -2.90 8.93
C ALA A 67 -9.17 -4.23 9.35
N VAL A 68 -9.70 -4.88 10.37
CA VAL A 68 -9.09 -6.10 10.93
C VAL A 68 -10.06 -7.26 10.79
N LEU A 69 -9.63 -8.29 10.06
CA LEU A 69 -10.41 -9.49 9.79
C LEU A 69 -9.92 -10.64 10.66
N PHE A 70 -10.84 -11.22 11.42
CA PHE A 70 -10.62 -12.35 12.30
C PHE A 70 -11.38 -13.57 11.80
N LEU A 71 -10.78 -14.74 11.96
CA LEU A 71 -11.47 -16.01 11.92
C LEU A 71 -11.83 -16.41 13.35
N GLU A 72 -13.11 -16.35 13.70
CA GLU A 72 -13.56 -16.54 15.08
C GLU A 72 -13.94 -17.99 15.41
N ARG A 73 -14.57 -18.65 14.45
CA ARG A 73 -15.04 -20.04 14.69
C ARG A 73 -14.92 -20.86 13.42
N LYS A 74 -14.69 -22.15 13.63
CA LYS A 74 -14.75 -23.21 12.65
C LYS A 74 -15.79 -24.23 13.12
N ILE A 75 -16.81 -24.47 12.30
CA ILE A 75 -17.97 -25.26 12.68
C ILE A 75 -18.19 -26.35 11.63
N GLU A 76 -18.08 -27.61 12.04
CA GLU A 76 -18.40 -28.74 11.17
C GLU A 76 -19.91 -28.95 11.13
N ARG A 77 -20.46 -29.10 9.92
CA ARG A 77 -21.89 -29.36 9.67
C ARG A 77 -22.03 -30.52 8.69
N GLY A 78 -22.04 -31.73 9.20
CA GLY A 78 -22.04 -32.94 8.37
C GLY A 78 -20.80 -32.99 7.48
N SER A 79 -20.99 -32.96 6.16
CA SER A 79 -19.90 -32.94 5.18
C SER A 79 -19.45 -31.51 4.79
N ASN A 80 -19.90 -30.47 5.49
CA ASN A 80 -19.59 -29.08 5.17
C ASN A 80 -18.81 -28.44 6.30
N CYS A 81 -17.95 -27.48 5.94
CA CYS A 81 -17.20 -26.67 6.92
C CYS A 81 -17.64 -25.20 6.83
N ARG A 82 -18.12 -24.69 7.95
CA ARG A 82 -18.47 -23.28 8.11
C ARG A 82 -17.40 -22.53 8.89
N PHE A 83 -17.00 -21.39 8.36
CA PHE A 83 -16.16 -20.44 9.08
C PHE A 83 -16.95 -19.18 9.41
N VAL A 84 -16.79 -18.70 10.64
CA VAL A 84 -17.37 -17.44 11.14
C VAL A 84 -16.26 -16.41 11.15
N LEU A 85 -16.49 -15.32 10.45
CA LEU A 85 -15.54 -14.24 10.23
C LEU A 85 -16.06 -12.97 10.91
N ARG A 86 -15.19 -12.20 11.54
CA ARG A 86 -15.51 -10.89 12.07
C ARG A 86 -14.58 -9.84 11.48
N LEU A 87 -15.14 -8.80 10.88
CA LEU A 87 -14.43 -7.60 10.47
C LEU A 87 -14.65 -6.49 11.48
N VAL A 88 -13.58 -5.79 11.85
CA VAL A 88 -13.61 -4.56 12.67
C VAL A 88 -13.12 -3.42 11.77
N ASN A 89 -13.91 -2.37 11.65
CA ASN A 89 -13.52 -1.20 10.88
C ASN A 89 -12.78 -0.20 11.77
N ASN A 90 -11.45 -0.26 11.76
CA ASN A 90 -10.60 0.74 12.42
C ASN A 90 -10.10 1.82 11.44
N LEU A 91 -10.63 1.86 10.20
CA LEU A 91 -10.36 2.92 9.25
C LEU A 91 -11.05 4.22 9.70
N PRO A 92 -10.53 5.39 9.32
CA PRO A 92 -11.14 6.68 9.65
C PRO A 92 -12.40 6.99 8.81
N TYR A 93 -12.81 6.08 7.95
CA TYR A 93 -13.95 6.23 7.04
C TYR A 93 -14.82 4.97 7.00
N GLU A 94 -16.02 5.14 6.44
CA GLU A 94 -16.99 4.05 6.30
C GLU A 94 -16.54 3.03 5.24
N ILE A 95 -16.70 1.74 5.55
CA ILE A 95 -16.71 0.65 4.58
C ILE A 95 -18.15 0.55 4.04
N ARG A 96 -18.42 1.18 2.91
CA ARG A 96 -19.74 1.10 2.26
C ARG A 96 -19.99 -0.29 1.70
N SER A 97 -18.96 -0.95 1.19
CA SER A 97 -19.00 -2.35 0.76
C SER A 97 -17.60 -2.95 0.67
N LEU A 98 -17.43 -4.18 1.13
CA LEU A 98 -16.24 -5.00 0.95
C LEU A 98 -16.66 -6.45 0.77
N VAL A 99 -16.28 -7.06 -0.36
CA VAL A 99 -16.61 -8.46 -0.70
C VAL A 99 -15.33 -9.23 -0.94
N PRO A 100 -14.66 -9.78 0.10
CA PRO A 100 -13.53 -10.67 -0.07
C PRO A 100 -13.97 -12.02 -0.62
N TYR A 101 -13.02 -12.73 -1.23
CA TYR A 101 -13.12 -14.15 -1.54
C TYR A 101 -12.22 -14.92 -0.59
N TYR A 102 -12.56 -16.18 -0.37
CA TYR A 102 -11.85 -17.07 0.54
C TYR A 102 -11.57 -18.38 -0.18
N SER A 103 -10.29 -18.70 -0.34
CA SER A 103 -9.85 -19.96 -0.96
C SER A 103 -9.46 -20.96 0.13
N ALA A 104 -10.12 -22.11 0.16
CA ALA A 104 -9.77 -23.22 1.04
C ALA A 104 -8.76 -24.13 0.39
N TYR A 105 -7.74 -24.54 1.13
CA TYR A 105 -6.69 -25.45 0.68
C TYR A 105 -6.71 -26.75 1.47
N ARG A 106 -6.46 -27.85 0.77
CA ARG A 106 -6.20 -29.16 1.34
C ARG A 106 -4.73 -29.32 1.72
N ALA A 107 -4.41 -30.42 2.38
CA ALA A 107 -3.06 -30.74 2.85
C ALA A 107 -2.04 -30.89 1.70
N ASP A 108 -2.48 -31.23 0.51
CA ASP A 108 -1.67 -31.31 -0.71
C ASP A 108 -1.34 -29.93 -1.32
N GLY A 109 -1.85 -28.85 -0.72
CA GLY A 109 -1.66 -27.48 -1.20
C GLY A 109 -2.58 -27.09 -2.36
N VAL A 110 -3.49 -27.96 -2.78
CA VAL A 110 -4.45 -27.68 -3.84
C VAL A 110 -5.63 -26.89 -3.29
N ILE A 111 -6.07 -25.88 -4.05
CA ILE A 111 -7.30 -25.15 -3.75
C ILE A 111 -8.47 -26.11 -3.93
N TYR A 112 -9.24 -26.28 -2.86
CA TYR A 112 -10.48 -27.05 -2.91
C TYR A 112 -11.58 -26.25 -3.59
N ASP A 113 -11.83 -25.03 -3.09
CA ASP A 113 -12.87 -24.13 -3.56
C ASP A 113 -12.55 -22.70 -3.20
N THR A 114 -13.19 -21.76 -3.88
CA THR A 114 -13.11 -20.33 -3.58
C THR A 114 -14.52 -19.76 -3.48
N VAL A 115 -14.87 -19.32 -2.30
CA VAL A 115 -16.20 -18.76 -1.98
C VAL A 115 -16.11 -17.28 -1.60
N SER A 116 -17.19 -16.55 -1.81
CA SER A 116 -17.38 -15.24 -1.19
C SER A 116 -18.40 -15.36 -0.07
N ALA A 117 -18.29 -14.53 0.96
CA ALA A 117 -19.38 -14.37 1.90
C ALA A 117 -20.64 -13.95 1.11
N GLY A 118 -21.74 -14.67 1.30
CA GLY A 118 -23.01 -14.43 0.60
C GLY A 118 -23.58 -13.02 0.84
N SER A 119 -23.05 -12.33 1.84
CA SER A 119 -23.30 -10.93 2.16
C SER A 119 -21.97 -10.19 2.35
N SER A 120 -21.85 -9.03 1.72
CA SER A 120 -20.70 -8.15 1.89
C SER A 120 -20.59 -7.63 3.33
N PHE A 121 -19.38 -7.27 3.75
CA PHE A 121 -19.22 -6.32 4.84
C PHE A 121 -19.63 -4.95 4.32
N ALA A 122 -20.77 -4.46 4.76
CA ALA A 122 -21.35 -3.23 4.22
C ALA A 122 -21.86 -2.29 5.31
N ALA A 123 -21.88 -0.98 4.99
CA ALA A 123 -22.35 0.09 5.85
C ALA A 123 -21.69 0.08 7.25
N MET A 124 -20.39 -0.19 7.29
CA MET A 124 -19.62 -0.23 8.54
C MET A 124 -18.95 1.13 8.78
N LYS A 125 -19.43 1.87 9.77
CA LYS A 125 -18.80 3.11 10.23
C LYS A 125 -17.47 2.81 10.96
N PRO A 126 -16.61 3.81 11.17
CA PRO A 126 -15.44 3.66 12.03
C PRO A 126 -15.83 3.10 13.41
N GLY A 127 -15.12 2.05 13.86
CA GLY A 127 -15.39 1.34 15.11
C GLY A 127 -16.39 0.20 15.03
N ASP A 128 -17.15 0.07 13.95
CA ASP A 128 -18.14 -1.00 13.80
C ASP A 128 -17.50 -2.38 13.66
N LYS A 129 -18.26 -3.39 14.09
CA LYS A 129 -17.91 -4.80 13.97
C LYS A 129 -19.05 -5.53 13.27
N LEU A 130 -18.70 -6.37 12.30
CA LEU A 130 -19.67 -7.15 11.55
C LEU A 130 -19.21 -8.59 11.41
N VAL A 131 -20.13 -9.53 11.64
CA VAL A 131 -19.87 -10.97 11.52
C VAL A 131 -20.50 -11.50 10.24
N ARG A 132 -19.76 -12.36 9.54
CA ARG A 132 -20.20 -13.07 8.34
C ARG A 132 -19.81 -14.54 8.42
N GLU A 133 -20.59 -15.36 7.74
CA GLU A 133 -20.32 -16.79 7.63
C GLU A 133 -20.00 -17.14 6.19
N ILE A 134 -19.08 -18.07 6.02
CA ILE A 134 -18.76 -18.70 4.73
C ILE A 134 -18.83 -20.20 4.89
N ASP A 135 -19.37 -20.87 3.89
CA ASP A 135 -19.53 -22.32 3.88
C ASP A 135 -18.72 -22.92 2.71
N PHE A 136 -17.88 -23.93 3.04
CA PHE A 136 -17.29 -24.81 2.07
C PHE A 136 -18.09 -26.12 2.10
N THR A 137 -18.78 -26.41 1.00
CA THR A 137 -19.67 -27.60 0.89
C THR A 137 -18.90 -28.80 0.39
N GLY A 138 -19.24 -30.00 0.90
CA GLY A 138 -18.63 -31.24 0.47
C GLY A 138 -17.23 -31.51 1.01
N ILE A 139 -16.78 -30.72 2.01
CA ILE A 139 -15.50 -30.92 2.68
C ILE A 139 -15.67 -30.75 4.19
N VAL A 140 -15.13 -31.67 4.98
CA VAL A 140 -15.10 -31.56 6.43
C VAL A 140 -14.00 -30.62 6.90
N CYS A 141 -14.21 -29.95 8.02
CA CYS A 141 -13.30 -28.90 8.50
C CYS A 141 -11.86 -29.36 8.73
N ARG A 142 -11.64 -30.63 9.11
CA ARG A 142 -10.31 -31.20 9.36
C ARG A 142 -9.47 -31.31 8.09
N ASP A 143 -10.10 -31.39 6.90
CA ASP A 143 -9.42 -31.52 5.61
C ASP A 143 -9.02 -30.15 5.03
N ILE A 144 -9.45 -29.05 5.65
CA ILE A 144 -9.04 -27.70 5.28
C ILE A 144 -7.88 -27.29 6.21
N VAL A 145 -6.69 -27.12 5.61
CA VAL A 145 -5.46 -26.76 6.35
C VAL A 145 -5.13 -25.27 6.25
N ARG A 146 -5.71 -24.58 5.29
CA ARG A 146 -5.51 -23.12 5.08
C ARG A 146 -6.76 -22.52 4.46
N VAL A 147 -7.08 -21.30 4.91
CA VAL A 147 -8.03 -20.40 4.26
C VAL A 147 -7.31 -19.11 3.92
N GLN A 148 -7.23 -18.80 2.64
CA GLN A 148 -6.59 -17.58 2.16
C GLN A 148 -7.65 -16.56 1.76
N VAL A 149 -7.47 -15.32 2.22
CA VAL A 149 -8.30 -14.19 1.82
C VAL A 149 -7.74 -13.63 0.52
N VAL A 150 -8.55 -13.64 -0.52
CA VAL A 150 -8.14 -13.21 -1.87
C VAL A 150 -9.15 -12.25 -2.47
N GLY A 151 -8.82 -11.66 -3.61
CA GLY A 151 -9.73 -10.78 -4.34
C GLY A 151 -9.99 -9.46 -3.62
N GLY A 152 -11.25 -9.10 -3.47
CA GLY A 152 -11.64 -7.81 -2.89
C GLY A 152 -11.79 -6.70 -3.91
N ASP A 153 -11.91 -7.05 -5.20
CA ASP A 153 -12.13 -6.10 -6.30
C ASP A 153 -13.46 -5.36 -6.19
N ARG A 154 -14.38 -5.96 -5.46
CA ARG A 154 -15.68 -5.36 -5.17
C ARG A 154 -15.63 -4.69 -3.83
N CYS A 155 -15.15 -3.47 -3.81
CA CYS A 155 -15.18 -2.66 -2.61
C CYS A 155 -15.60 -1.23 -2.91
N ASP A 156 -16.10 -0.60 -1.87
CA ASP A 156 -16.41 0.81 -1.82
C ASP A 156 -16.05 1.27 -0.40
N MET A 157 -14.89 1.90 -0.25
CA MET A 157 -14.36 2.37 1.04
C MET A 157 -13.42 3.56 0.84
N GLY A 158 -13.71 4.66 1.49
CA GLY A 158 -12.93 5.88 1.33
C GLY A 158 -12.91 6.34 -0.13
N GLU A 159 -11.72 6.46 -0.70
CA GLU A 159 -11.49 6.82 -2.11
C GLU A 159 -11.49 5.62 -3.05
N LEU A 160 -11.54 4.40 -2.51
CA LEU A 160 -11.54 3.16 -3.29
C LEU A 160 -12.98 2.77 -3.59
N ASP A 161 -13.36 2.77 -4.84
CA ASP A 161 -14.66 2.33 -5.29
C ASP A 161 -14.54 1.32 -6.45
N LYS A 162 -15.67 0.72 -6.82
CA LYS A 162 -15.73 -0.28 -7.91
C LYS A 162 -15.35 0.27 -9.29
N PHE A 163 -15.29 1.59 -9.45
CA PHE A 163 -14.93 2.27 -10.69
C PHE A 163 -13.48 2.77 -10.66
N SER A 164 -12.82 2.77 -9.48
CA SER A 164 -11.43 3.18 -9.38
C SER A 164 -10.52 2.18 -10.11
N ALA A 165 -9.47 2.70 -10.74
CA ALA A 165 -8.42 1.85 -11.33
C ALA A 165 -7.61 1.05 -10.30
N ALA A 166 -7.96 1.16 -9.02
CA ALA A 166 -7.26 0.59 -7.88
C ALA A 166 -7.77 -0.80 -7.50
N LYS A 167 -8.05 -1.65 -8.48
CA LYS A 167 -8.47 -3.04 -8.25
C LYS A 167 -7.52 -3.76 -7.29
N GLY A 168 -8.10 -4.52 -6.37
CA GLY A 168 -7.34 -5.29 -5.38
C GLY A 168 -6.75 -4.48 -4.21
N ARG A 169 -6.78 -3.16 -4.27
CA ARG A 169 -6.22 -2.30 -3.18
C ARG A 169 -7.04 -2.34 -1.90
N CYS A 170 -8.30 -2.75 -1.95
CA CYS A 170 -9.13 -2.84 -0.76
C CYS A 170 -8.57 -3.80 0.28
N LEU A 171 -8.07 -4.96 -0.13
CA LEU A 171 -7.40 -5.90 0.78
C LEU A 171 -6.08 -5.36 1.35
N ALA A 172 -5.45 -4.39 0.71
CA ALA A 172 -4.28 -3.71 1.29
C ALA A 172 -4.65 -2.92 2.56
N ARG A 173 -5.91 -2.51 2.71
CA ARG A 173 -6.44 -1.84 3.90
C ARG A 173 -7.03 -2.79 4.94
N VAL A 174 -6.95 -4.09 4.70
CA VAL A 174 -7.45 -5.12 5.61
C VAL A 174 -6.29 -5.93 6.15
N ARG A 175 -6.10 -5.92 7.45
CA ARG A 175 -5.17 -6.82 8.14
C ARG A 175 -5.90 -8.11 8.50
N VAL A 176 -5.36 -9.24 8.09
CA VAL A 176 -5.84 -10.57 8.49
C VAL A 176 -5.08 -10.98 9.74
N VAL A 177 -5.79 -11.44 10.75
CA VAL A 177 -5.19 -11.92 12.00
C VAL A 177 -5.02 -13.44 11.92
N GLU A 178 -3.84 -13.90 12.26
CA GLU A 178 -3.54 -15.33 12.38
C GLU A 178 -4.54 -16.02 13.32
N SER A 179 -4.85 -17.28 13.02
CA SER A 179 -5.83 -18.06 13.78
C SER A 179 -5.27 -19.43 14.11
N ASP A 180 -5.52 -19.89 15.34
CA ASP A 180 -5.19 -21.24 15.79
C ASP A 180 -6.14 -22.31 15.22
N LEU A 181 -7.25 -21.91 14.62
CA LEU A 181 -8.26 -22.82 14.08
C LEU A 181 -7.84 -23.46 12.76
N VAL A 182 -7.16 -22.69 11.93
CA VAL A 182 -6.60 -23.07 10.63
C VAL A 182 -5.65 -21.95 10.19
N ARG A 183 -4.65 -22.24 9.36
CA ARG A 183 -3.84 -21.17 8.78
C ARG A 183 -4.73 -20.19 8.02
N PHE A 184 -4.77 -18.95 8.49
CA PHE A 184 -5.61 -17.88 7.94
C PHE A 184 -4.75 -16.70 7.55
N ASP A 185 -4.64 -16.43 6.25
CA ASP A 185 -3.74 -15.41 5.70
C ASP A 185 -4.30 -14.76 4.43
N LYS A 186 -3.60 -13.78 3.84
CA LYS A 186 -3.89 -13.15 2.54
C LYS A 186 -2.70 -13.22 1.59
#